data_32f7fe4af0bacaaf1cd533f0226ad3fa
#
_entry.id   32f7fe4af0bacaaf1cd533f0226ad3fa
#
_cell.length_a   1.000
_cell.length_b   1.000
_cell.length_c   1.000
_cell.angle_alpha   90.00
_cell.angle_beta   90.00
_cell.angle_gamma   90.00
#
_symmetry.space_group_name_H-M   'P 1'
#
loop_
_entity.id
_entity.type
_entity.pdbx_description
1 polymer ?
#
loop_
_entity_poly.entity_id
_entity_poly.type
_entity_poly.pdbx_seq_one_letter_code
_entity_poly.pdbx_strand_id
1 'polypeptide(L)'
;MKTYTVAVLGATGAVGQEMIKVLQERNFPVGKLVPLASARSAGKTVKFRGEDVTIQEAADTAFKGVDIVLGAAENDIAKRFAPAIVASGAVFVDNSSAFRLNPEVPLIVPEVNPEDVKNHKGIISNPNCSTIITVTAVNALNTIAPIRTMTASTYQAVSGAGAGGPIELMNEVEALREGKTYEPKVFSHQIAFNLIPQIGGEQFEGYTSEEMKMQNEGRKIMHLPELKVSCTCVRVPVVRSHSISVSCHFDVPVTVEQAREVIATAPGCKLVDDLKNKQYPMPLDTSDQDIVFVGRIRPDLTDDNGLCLWCCGDQVRKGAATNAIQIAELLVKE
;
A
#
# COMPACT_ATOMS: atom_id res chain seq x y z
N MET A 1 12.40 17.50 22.06
CA MET A 1 12.10 16.27 21.32
C MET A 1 13.15 16.12 20.24
N LYS A 2 13.74 14.94 20.05
CA LYS A 2 14.72 14.72 18.96
C LYS A 2 14.03 14.89 17.61
N THR A 3 14.68 15.56 16.68
CA THR A 3 14.20 15.74 15.30
C THR A 3 15.14 15.01 14.32
N TYR A 4 14.63 14.68 13.16
CA TYR A 4 15.30 13.85 12.16
C TYR A 4 15.39 14.57 10.82
N THR A 5 16.48 14.33 10.09
CA THR A 5 16.59 14.69 8.68
C THR A 5 15.95 13.57 7.85
N VAL A 6 14.86 13.89 7.18
CA VAL A 6 14.09 12.91 6.37
C VAL A 6 14.22 13.26 4.89
N ALA A 7 14.70 12.32 4.10
CA ALA A 7 14.69 12.46 2.65
C ALA A 7 13.48 11.71 2.04
N VAL A 8 12.92 12.27 0.97
CA VAL A 8 11.89 11.60 0.15
C VAL A 8 12.43 11.42 -1.26
N LEU A 9 12.82 10.20 -1.60
CA LEU A 9 13.32 9.83 -2.92
C LEU A 9 12.14 9.57 -3.86
N GLY A 10 11.99 10.35 -4.92
CA GLY A 10 10.81 10.37 -5.78
C GLY A 10 9.75 11.37 -5.33
N ALA A 11 10.17 12.49 -4.71
CA ALA A 11 9.32 13.52 -4.10
C ALA A 11 8.27 14.16 -5.03
N THR A 12 8.44 14.05 -6.36
CA THR A 12 7.49 14.61 -7.36
C THR A 12 6.42 13.63 -7.81
N GLY A 13 6.55 12.35 -7.48
CA GLY A 13 5.56 11.32 -7.78
C GLY A 13 4.34 11.40 -6.83
N ALA A 14 3.24 10.74 -7.21
CA ALA A 14 2.01 10.74 -6.41
C ALA A 14 2.24 10.23 -4.96
N VAL A 15 2.96 9.14 -4.80
CA VAL A 15 3.28 8.57 -3.47
C VAL A 15 4.26 9.48 -2.71
N GLY A 16 5.27 10.05 -3.38
CA GLY A 16 6.23 10.95 -2.74
C GLY A 16 5.59 12.22 -2.21
N GLN A 17 4.67 12.82 -2.96
CA GLN A 17 3.89 13.98 -2.52
C GLN A 17 2.96 13.62 -1.34
N GLU A 18 2.32 12.46 -1.39
CA GLU A 18 1.50 11.98 -0.29
C GLU A 18 2.34 11.69 0.97
N MET A 19 3.56 11.13 0.83
CA MET A 19 4.49 10.96 1.95
C MET A 19 4.82 12.30 2.64
N ILE A 20 5.10 13.36 1.85
CA ILE A 20 5.37 14.70 2.39
C ILE A 20 4.14 15.25 3.13
N LYS A 21 2.93 15.03 2.60
CA LYS A 21 1.67 15.43 3.21
C LYS A 21 1.44 14.67 4.53
N VAL A 22 1.57 13.34 4.52
CA VAL A 22 1.36 12.48 5.69
C VAL A 22 2.38 12.75 6.80
N LEU A 23 3.65 13.05 6.49
CA LEU A 23 4.65 13.50 7.48
C LEU A 23 4.17 14.71 8.28
N GLN A 24 3.47 15.67 7.63
CA GLN A 24 2.91 16.85 8.29
C GLN A 24 1.70 16.49 9.14
N GLU A 25 0.73 15.77 8.56
CA GLU A 25 -0.53 15.41 9.19
C GLU A 25 -0.32 14.57 10.46
N ARG A 26 0.67 13.67 10.44
CA ARG A 26 1.04 12.83 11.57
C ARG A 26 2.01 13.49 12.55
N ASN A 27 2.39 14.76 12.30
CA ASN A 27 3.35 15.49 13.12
C ASN A 27 4.67 14.71 13.33
N PHE A 28 5.12 13.99 12.29
CA PHE A 28 6.40 13.28 12.35
C PHE A 28 7.54 14.29 12.72
N PRO A 29 8.50 13.95 13.59
CA PRO A 29 9.50 14.88 14.09
C PRO A 29 10.59 15.22 13.05
N VAL A 30 10.17 15.77 11.90
CA VAL A 30 11.07 16.25 10.84
C VAL A 30 11.73 17.56 11.28
N GLY A 31 13.05 17.52 11.46
CA GLY A 31 13.88 18.72 11.64
C GLY A 31 14.30 19.35 10.30
N LYS A 32 14.56 18.49 9.30
CA LYS A 32 14.87 18.92 7.93
C LYS A 32 14.27 17.94 6.92
N LEU A 33 13.52 18.47 5.95
CA LEU A 33 13.06 17.71 4.79
C LEU A 33 14.04 17.86 3.62
N VAL A 34 14.38 16.73 2.96
CA VAL A 34 15.25 16.68 1.77
C VAL A 34 14.46 16.01 0.64
N PRO A 35 13.68 16.75 -0.15
CA PRO A 35 12.97 16.18 -1.29
C PRO A 35 13.94 15.92 -2.44
N LEU A 36 14.00 14.68 -2.92
CA LEU A 36 14.89 14.20 -3.96
C LEU A 36 14.11 13.74 -5.19
N ALA A 37 14.54 14.14 -6.37
CA ALA A 37 13.97 13.73 -7.64
C ALA A 37 15.03 13.69 -8.76
N SER A 38 14.60 13.42 -10.01
CA SER A 38 15.50 13.49 -11.16
C SER A 38 15.98 14.91 -11.45
N ALA A 39 17.09 15.05 -12.19
CA ALA A 39 17.65 16.36 -12.62
C ALA A 39 16.58 17.27 -13.25
N ARG A 40 15.62 16.72 -14.01
CA ARG A 40 14.51 17.48 -14.63
C ARG A 40 13.63 18.21 -13.63
N SER A 41 13.55 17.72 -12.40
CA SER A 41 12.71 18.27 -11.33
C SER A 41 13.50 19.05 -10.28
N ALA A 42 14.83 18.96 -10.29
CA ALA A 42 15.69 19.74 -9.41
C ALA A 42 15.47 21.25 -9.60
N GLY A 43 15.51 21.99 -8.50
CA GLY A 43 15.24 23.43 -8.47
C GLY A 43 13.76 23.80 -8.35
N LYS A 44 12.81 22.89 -8.59
CA LYS A 44 11.39 23.09 -8.25
C LYS A 44 11.20 23.00 -6.74
N THR A 45 10.03 23.35 -6.25
CA THR A 45 9.70 23.30 -4.82
C THR A 45 8.55 22.36 -4.51
N VAL A 46 8.52 21.88 -3.27
CA VAL A 46 7.36 21.24 -2.63
C VAL A 46 7.00 22.03 -1.37
N LYS A 47 5.71 22.05 -1.04
CA LYS A 47 5.25 22.68 0.22
C LYS A 47 5.43 21.73 1.39
N PHE A 48 6.06 22.22 2.47
CA PHE A 48 6.17 21.50 3.73
C PHE A 48 6.04 22.48 4.90
N ARG A 49 5.05 22.27 5.77
CA ARG A 49 4.72 23.14 6.92
C ARG A 49 4.59 24.63 6.56
N GLY A 50 4.02 24.89 5.38
CA GLY A 50 3.81 26.25 4.86
C GLY A 50 5.00 26.85 4.12
N GLU A 51 6.16 26.22 4.17
CA GLU A 51 7.38 26.68 3.49
C GLU A 51 7.61 25.99 2.15
N ASP A 52 8.29 26.68 1.24
CA ASP A 52 8.77 26.13 -0.01
C ASP A 52 10.11 25.44 0.20
N VAL A 53 10.17 24.12 0.05
CA VAL A 53 11.41 23.34 0.15
C VAL A 53 11.89 22.98 -1.25
N THR A 54 13.12 23.36 -1.59
CA THR A 54 13.70 23.10 -2.92
C THR A 54 14.01 21.62 -3.11
N ILE A 55 13.54 21.07 -4.21
CA ILE A 55 13.85 19.70 -4.66
C ILE A 55 15.29 19.64 -5.14
N GLN A 56 16.03 18.67 -4.64
CA GLN A 56 17.40 18.40 -5.04
C GLN A 56 17.45 17.23 -6.03
N GLU A 57 18.50 17.21 -6.85
CA GLU A 57 18.78 16.03 -7.67
C GLU A 57 19.19 14.84 -6.79
N ALA A 58 18.62 13.69 -7.06
CA ALA A 58 19.01 12.44 -6.41
C ALA A 58 20.43 12.03 -6.86
N ALA A 59 21.37 12.05 -5.95
CA ALA A 59 22.77 11.65 -6.14
C ALA A 59 23.27 10.92 -4.89
N ASP A 60 24.31 10.12 -5.00
CA ASP A 60 24.86 9.34 -3.88
C ASP A 60 25.26 10.20 -2.69
N THR A 61 25.70 11.45 -2.96
CA THR A 61 26.08 12.42 -1.93
C THR A 61 24.89 13.09 -1.22
N ALA A 62 23.67 12.99 -1.78
CA ALA A 62 22.48 13.63 -1.24
C ALA A 62 22.00 13.01 0.08
N PHE A 63 22.47 11.81 0.42
CA PHE A 63 22.09 11.08 1.63
C PHE A 63 22.97 11.37 2.84
N LYS A 64 24.03 12.17 2.69
CA LYS A 64 24.93 12.52 3.80
C LYS A 64 24.19 13.32 4.88
N GLY A 65 24.18 12.79 6.11
CA GLY A 65 23.50 13.41 7.25
C GLY A 65 21.97 13.29 7.22
N VAL A 66 21.44 12.37 6.40
CA VAL A 66 20.04 11.96 6.42
C VAL A 66 19.90 10.81 7.42
N ASP A 67 18.85 10.84 8.24
CA ASP A 67 18.54 9.77 9.20
C ASP A 67 17.63 8.71 8.58
N ILE A 68 16.60 9.14 7.82
CA ILE A 68 15.60 8.26 7.21
C ILE A 68 15.37 8.67 5.76
N VAL A 69 15.37 7.71 4.85
CA VAL A 69 15.00 7.90 3.45
C VAL A 69 13.68 7.16 3.18
N LEU A 70 12.67 7.89 2.77
CA LEU A 70 11.39 7.34 2.30
C LEU A 70 11.45 7.18 0.78
N GLY A 71 11.40 5.96 0.28
CA GLY A 71 11.48 5.65 -1.15
C GLY A 71 10.12 5.60 -1.80
N ALA A 72 9.90 6.47 -2.78
CA ALA A 72 8.71 6.52 -3.63
C ALA A 72 9.12 6.47 -5.12
N ALA A 73 10.19 5.75 -5.43
CA ALA A 73 10.74 5.61 -6.78
C ALA A 73 10.60 4.15 -7.28
N GLU A 74 10.87 3.95 -8.56
CA GLU A 74 10.85 2.64 -9.21
C GLU A 74 11.98 1.73 -8.72
N ASN A 75 11.83 0.42 -8.96
CA ASN A 75 12.76 -0.62 -8.51
C ASN A 75 14.23 -0.35 -8.86
N ASP A 76 14.51 0.10 -10.08
CA ASP A 76 15.88 0.33 -10.55
C ASP A 76 16.53 1.52 -9.82
N ILE A 77 15.74 2.54 -9.52
CA ILE A 77 16.19 3.70 -8.74
C ILE A 77 16.43 3.29 -7.28
N ALA A 78 15.52 2.51 -6.70
CA ALA A 78 15.68 1.98 -5.34
C ALA A 78 16.96 1.14 -5.22
N LYS A 79 17.17 0.18 -6.12
CA LYS A 79 18.39 -0.65 -6.16
C LYS A 79 19.67 0.17 -6.35
N ARG A 80 19.62 1.20 -7.21
CA ARG A 80 20.77 2.07 -7.48
C ARG A 80 21.20 2.84 -6.24
N PHE A 81 20.26 3.41 -5.49
CA PHE A 81 20.60 4.28 -4.36
C PHE A 81 20.71 3.56 -3.02
N ALA A 82 20.14 2.37 -2.86
CA ALA A 82 20.17 1.63 -1.60
C ALA A 82 21.60 1.48 -1.00
N PRO A 83 22.64 1.14 -1.77
CA PRO A 83 24.00 1.05 -1.21
C PRO A 83 24.52 2.40 -0.65
N ALA A 84 24.28 3.51 -1.34
CA ALA A 84 24.69 4.84 -0.90
C ALA A 84 23.89 5.30 0.33
N ILE A 85 22.62 5.00 0.39
CA ILE A 85 21.74 5.29 1.55
C ILE A 85 22.25 4.55 2.78
N VAL A 86 22.43 3.23 2.68
CA VAL A 86 22.93 2.41 3.81
C VAL A 86 24.34 2.84 4.23
N ALA A 87 25.25 3.10 3.29
CA ALA A 87 26.60 3.58 3.58
C ALA A 87 26.63 4.95 4.27
N SER A 88 25.60 5.79 4.08
CA SER A 88 25.46 7.07 4.78
C SER A 88 25.03 6.94 6.24
N GLY A 89 24.60 5.74 6.67
CA GLY A 89 24.02 5.45 7.99
C GLY A 89 22.51 5.72 8.08
N ALA A 90 21.86 6.10 6.98
CA ALA A 90 20.41 6.31 6.94
C ALA A 90 19.66 4.95 6.86
N VAL A 91 18.45 4.92 7.40
CA VAL A 91 17.52 3.80 7.19
C VAL A 91 16.64 4.08 5.97
N PHE A 92 16.62 3.15 5.03
CA PHE A 92 15.83 3.23 3.80
C PHE A 92 14.51 2.48 3.97
N VAL A 93 13.38 3.19 4.01
CA VAL A 93 12.03 2.62 3.95
C VAL A 93 11.57 2.67 2.50
N ASP A 94 11.66 1.54 1.81
CA ASP A 94 11.45 1.45 0.36
C ASP A 94 10.05 0.97 -0.01
N ASN A 95 9.31 1.76 -0.78
CA ASN A 95 7.97 1.41 -1.27
C ASN A 95 7.99 0.60 -2.59
N SER A 96 9.14 0.45 -3.23
CA SER A 96 9.26 -0.37 -4.43
C SER A 96 9.15 -1.87 -4.12
N SER A 97 9.08 -2.71 -5.14
CA SER A 97 9.13 -4.17 -4.94
C SER A 97 10.55 -4.76 -4.92
N ALA A 98 11.57 -3.89 -4.99
CA ALA A 98 12.96 -4.30 -5.21
C ALA A 98 13.52 -5.26 -4.15
N PHE A 99 13.10 -5.10 -2.90
CA PHE A 99 13.67 -5.82 -1.76
C PHE A 99 12.65 -6.63 -0.96
N ARG A 100 11.35 -6.60 -1.30
CA ARG A 100 10.26 -7.16 -0.49
C ARG A 100 10.44 -8.64 -0.16
N LEU A 101 10.91 -9.45 -1.10
CA LEU A 101 11.11 -10.89 -0.92
C LEU A 101 12.53 -11.27 -0.51
N ASN A 102 13.43 -10.30 -0.34
CA ASN A 102 14.77 -10.58 0.22
C ASN A 102 14.62 -11.03 1.68
N PRO A 103 15.11 -12.21 2.08
CA PRO A 103 14.97 -12.73 3.45
C PRO A 103 15.67 -11.86 4.51
N GLU A 104 16.69 -11.08 4.13
CA GLU A 104 17.40 -10.17 5.03
C GLU A 104 16.75 -8.80 5.20
N VAL A 105 15.73 -8.47 4.40
CA VAL A 105 15.04 -7.19 4.45
C VAL A 105 13.65 -7.39 5.05
N PRO A 106 13.32 -6.81 6.20
CA PRO A 106 11.98 -6.92 6.76
C PRO A 106 10.94 -6.25 5.86
N LEU A 107 9.76 -6.87 5.78
CA LEU A 107 8.59 -6.41 5.04
C LEU A 107 7.49 -6.13 6.05
N ILE A 108 7.11 -4.86 6.25
CA ILE A 108 6.39 -4.44 7.46
C ILE A 108 5.05 -3.80 7.15
N VAL A 109 4.02 -4.30 7.85
CA VAL A 109 2.75 -3.62 8.10
C VAL A 109 2.66 -3.39 9.61
N PRO A 110 2.77 -2.15 10.10
CA PRO A 110 2.90 -1.86 11.54
C PRO A 110 1.78 -2.41 12.43
N GLU A 111 0.59 -2.63 11.88
CA GLU A 111 -0.54 -3.24 12.59
C GLU A 111 -0.48 -4.77 12.64
N VAL A 112 0.47 -5.40 11.91
CA VAL A 112 0.57 -6.86 11.78
C VAL A 112 1.86 -7.38 12.40
N ASN A 113 3.01 -6.85 11.98
CA ASN A 113 4.34 -7.34 12.37
C ASN A 113 5.32 -6.20 12.75
N PRO A 114 4.97 -5.28 13.67
CA PRO A 114 5.81 -4.14 14.01
C PRO A 114 7.19 -4.53 14.56
N GLU A 115 7.28 -5.69 15.24
CA GLU A 115 8.52 -6.18 15.84
C GLU A 115 9.63 -6.50 14.83
N ASP A 116 9.26 -6.79 13.58
CA ASP A 116 10.21 -7.09 12.52
C ASP A 116 11.11 -5.90 12.18
N VAL A 117 10.72 -4.68 12.57
CA VAL A 117 11.54 -3.47 12.38
C VAL A 117 12.93 -3.62 13.00
N LYS A 118 13.07 -4.37 14.09
CA LYS A 118 14.35 -4.61 14.78
C LYS A 118 15.34 -5.42 13.97
N ASN A 119 14.88 -6.13 12.94
CA ASN A 119 15.69 -7.02 12.11
C ASN A 119 16.32 -6.33 10.89
N HIS A 120 16.09 -5.02 10.70
CA HIS A 120 16.61 -4.34 9.53
C HIS A 120 18.14 -4.19 9.55
N LYS A 121 18.74 -4.26 8.36
CA LYS A 121 20.17 -3.99 8.12
C LYS A 121 20.36 -2.70 7.31
N GLY A 122 19.54 -1.67 7.61
CA GLY A 122 19.54 -0.39 6.92
C GLY A 122 18.48 -0.27 5.82
N ILE A 123 17.79 -1.35 5.45
CA ILE A 123 16.68 -1.33 4.48
C ILE A 123 15.46 -2.00 5.12
N ILE A 124 14.28 -1.39 4.93
CA ILE A 124 12.98 -1.93 5.30
C ILE A 124 12.07 -1.78 4.07
N SER A 125 11.36 -2.84 3.70
CA SER A 125 10.43 -2.79 2.59
C SER A 125 9.01 -2.46 3.04
N ASN A 126 8.37 -1.55 2.32
CA ASN A 126 6.94 -1.27 2.40
C ASN A 126 6.21 -2.20 1.41
N PRO A 127 5.19 -2.95 1.84
CA PRO A 127 4.53 -3.94 1.00
C PRO A 127 3.72 -3.35 -0.17
N ASN A 128 3.19 -4.24 -0.99
CA ASN A 128 2.21 -3.90 -2.02
C ASN A 128 0.92 -3.34 -1.41
N CYS A 129 0.31 -2.37 -2.08
CA CYS A 129 -0.87 -1.66 -1.56
C CYS A 129 -2.07 -2.59 -1.29
N SER A 130 -2.40 -3.49 -2.21
CA SER A 130 -3.48 -4.45 -2.02
C SER A 130 -3.16 -5.44 -0.91
N THR A 131 -1.88 -5.85 -0.79
CA THR A 131 -1.42 -6.70 0.31
C THR A 131 -1.57 -5.98 1.65
N ILE A 132 -1.10 -4.74 1.80
CA ILE A 132 -1.24 -3.96 3.04
C ILE A 132 -2.70 -3.90 3.49
N ILE A 133 -3.60 -3.50 2.57
CA ILE A 133 -5.04 -3.37 2.87
C ILE A 133 -5.62 -4.72 3.31
N THR A 134 -5.29 -5.79 2.58
CA THR A 134 -5.82 -7.13 2.87
C THR A 134 -5.29 -7.67 4.20
N VAL A 135 -3.97 -7.67 4.43
CA VAL A 135 -3.40 -8.25 5.66
C VAL A 135 -3.78 -7.44 6.89
N THR A 136 -3.94 -6.12 6.79
CA THR A 136 -4.46 -5.28 7.87
C THR A 136 -5.88 -5.73 8.27
N ALA A 137 -6.74 -5.98 7.28
CA ALA A 137 -8.12 -6.42 7.51
C ALA A 137 -8.20 -7.83 8.11
N VAL A 138 -7.44 -8.79 7.56
CA VAL A 138 -7.59 -10.20 7.91
C VAL A 138 -6.74 -10.64 9.11
N ASN A 139 -5.70 -9.88 9.47
CA ASN A 139 -4.84 -10.25 10.60
C ASN A 139 -5.59 -10.31 11.93
N ALA A 140 -6.64 -9.51 12.10
CA ALA A 140 -7.51 -9.61 13.27
C ALA A 140 -8.13 -11.01 13.41
N LEU A 141 -8.53 -11.62 12.29
CA LEU A 141 -9.08 -12.99 12.28
C LEU A 141 -8.01 -14.03 12.62
N ASN A 142 -6.78 -13.80 12.17
CA ASN A 142 -5.63 -14.66 12.46
C ASN A 142 -5.31 -14.75 13.96
N THR A 143 -5.77 -13.79 14.77
CA THR A 143 -5.65 -13.85 16.24
C THR A 143 -6.63 -14.82 16.88
N ILE A 144 -7.72 -15.18 16.20
CA ILE A 144 -8.69 -16.19 16.68
C ILE A 144 -8.21 -17.58 16.29
N ALA A 145 -7.88 -17.75 15.02
CA ALA A 145 -7.36 -18.99 14.46
C ALA A 145 -6.45 -18.69 13.26
N PRO A 146 -5.35 -19.44 13.06
CA PRO A 146 -4.47 -19.24 11.92
C PRO A 146 -5.23 -19.40 10.58
N ILE A 147 -5.04 -18.42 9.69
CA ILE A 147 -5.58 -18.48 8.34
C ILE A 147 -4.77 -19.47 7.52
N ARG A 148 -5.42 -20.51 7.00
CA ARG A 148 -4.81 -21.56 6.18
C ARG A 148 -4.79 -21.18 4.70
N THR A 149 -5.94 -20.74 4.20
CA THR A 149 -6.08 -20.34 2.79
C THR A 149 -6.89 -19.06 2.65
N MET A 150 -6.62 -18.32 1.59
CA MET A 150 -7.42 -17.16 1.19
C MET A 150 -7.76 -17.24 -0.30
N THR A 151 -8.97 -16.87 -0.64
CA THR A 151 -9.36 -16.53 -2.01
C THR A 151 -9.68 -15.03 -2.03
N ALA A 152 -9.01 -14.28 -2.89
CA ALA A 152 -9.17 -12.83 -2.96
C ALA A 152 -9.46 -12.36 -4.39
N SER A 153 -10.36 -11.39 -4.51
CA SER A 153 -10.57 -10.63 -5.74
C SER A 153 -10.41 -9.16 -5.41
N THR A 154 -9.46 -8.50 -6.08
CA THR A 154 -9.21 -7.07 -5.87
C THR A 154 -9.91 -6.24 -6.93
N TYR A 155 -10.42 -5.08 -6.53
CA TYR A 155 -11.01 -4.05 -7.37
C TYR A 155 -10.15 -2.79 -7.19
N GLN A 156 -9.11 -2.69 -8.05
CA GLN A 156 -8.04 -1.71 -7.85
C GLN A 156 -8.29 -0.42 -8.62
N ALA A 157 -8.35 0.68 -7.91
CA ALA A 157 -8.52 2.02 -8.44
C ALA A 157 -7.39 2.42 -9.41
N VAL A 158 -7.71 3.26 -10.39
CA VAL A 158 -6.78 3.70 -11.45
C VAL A 158 -5.56 4.45 -10.93
N SER A 159 -5.67 5.16 -9.79
CA SER A 159 -4.54 5.87 -9.19
C SER A 159 -3.42 4.94 -8.67
N GLY A 160 -3.69 3.62 -8.54
CA GLY A 160 -2.67 2.61 -8.31
C GLY A 160 -1.66 2.46 -9.46
N ALA A 161 -1.98 2.95 -10.66
CA ALA A 161 -1.06 3.06 -11.79
C ALA A 161 -0.29 4.41 -11.82
N GLY A 162 -0.29 5.15 -10.71
CA GLY A 162 0.32 6.47 -10.61
C GLY A 162 -0.60 7.60 -11.10
N ALA A 163 -0.04 8.80 -11.20
CA ALA A 163 -0.80 10.01 -11.55
C ALA A 163 -1.47 9.95 -12.95
N GLY A 164 -0.92 9.16 -13.85
CA GLY A 164 -1.48 8.98 -15.21
C GLY A 164 -2.84 8.27 -15.22
N GLY A 165 -3.07 7.33 -14.29
CA GLY A 165 -4.29 6.53 -14.27
C GLY A 165 -5.59 7.34 -14.15
N PRO A 166 -5.74 8.21 -13.15
CA PRO A 166 -6.90 9.11 -13.05
C PRO A 166 -7.06 10.04 -14.24
N ILE A 167 -5.96 10.56 -14.78
CA ILE A 167 -5.98 11.45 -15.94
C ILE A 167 -6.51 10.70 -17.15
N GLU A 168 -6.03 9.49 -17.40
CA GLU A 168 -6.49 8.67 -18.54
C GLU A 168 -7.98 8.33 -18.40
N LEU A 169 -8.44 7.88 -17.25
CA LEU A 169 -9.86 7.60 -16.99
C LEU A 169 -10.73 8.83 -17.34
N MET A 170 -10.36 10.02 -16.87
CA MET A 170 -11.14 11.23 -17.10
C MET A 170 -11.12 11.64 -18.59
N ASN A 171 -9.98 11.52 -19.26
CA ASN A 171 -9.86 11.81 -20.69
C ASN A 171 -10.69 10.84 -21.55
N GLU A 172 -10.72 9.55 -21.19
CA GLU A 172 -11.56 8.56 -21.86
C GLU A 172 -13.07 8.88 -21.68
N VAL A 173 -13.49 9.20 -20.45
CA VAL A 173 -14.89 9.60 -20.18
C VAL A 173 -15.29 10.81 -21.01
N GLU A 174 -14.42 11.83 -21.11
CA GLU A 174 -14.71 13.03 -21.89
C GLU A 174 -14.76 12.71 -23.40
N ALA A 175 -13.80 11.93 -23.93
CA ALA A 175 -13.82 11.51 -25.32
C ALA A 175 -15.10 10.74 -25.69
N LEU A 176 -15.51 9.79 -24.82
CA LEU A 176 -16.74 9.02 -25.02
C LEU A 176 -18.00 9.90 -24.98
N ARG A 177 -18.03 10.89 -24.09
CA ARG A 177 -19.12 11.90 -24.03
C ARG A 177 -19.24 12.68 -25.33
N GLU A 178 -18.12 12.99 -25.98
CA GLU A 178 -18.07 13.70 -27.25
C GLU A 178 -18.23 12.77 -28.48
N GLY A 179 -18.44 11.48 -28.30
CA GLY A 179 -18.54 10.50 -29.40
C GLY A 179 -17.20 10.25 -30.10
N LYS A 180 -16.08 10.53 -29.44
CA LYS A 180 -14.71 10.34 -29.93
C LYS A 180 -14.12 9.04 -29.39
N THR A 181 -13.11 8.51 -30.09
CA THR A 181 -12.25 7.43 -29.62
C THR A 181 -11.09 8.00 -28.80
N TYR A 182 -10.64 7.28 -27.78
CA TYR A 182 -9.41 7.56 -27.03
C TYR A 182 -8.47 6.34 -27.15
N GLU A 183 -7.21 6.57 -27.40
CA GLU A 183 -6.20 5.52 -27.42
C GLU A 183 -5.55 5.43 -26.03
N PRO A 184 -5.72 4.32 -25.29
CA PRO A 184 -5.13 4.14 -23.96
C PRO A 184 -3.60 4.22 -24.00
N LYS A 185 -3.00 4.85 -22.97
CA LYS A 185 -1.54 5.04 -22.86
C LYS A 185 -0.98 4.48 -21.55
N VAL A 186 -1.80 4.42 -20.51
CA VAL A 186 -1.45 3.91 -19.19
C VAL A 186 -1.93 2.48 -19.02
N PHE A 187 -3.14 2.19 -19.50
CA PHE A 187 -3.72 0.85 -19.43
C PHE A 187 -3.65 0.14 -20.77
N SER A 188 -3.75 -1.18 -20.74
CA SER A 188 -3.72 -2.01 -21.97
C SER A 188 -5.00 -1.88 -22.83
N HIS A 189 -6.08 -1.43 -22.23
CA HIS A 189 -7.41 -1.28 -22.81
C HIS A 189 -8.10 -0.06 -22.23
N GLN A 190 -9.16 0.42 -22.90
CA GLN A 190 -10.05 1.42 -22.32
C GLN A 190 -10.49 0.99 -20.93
N ILE A 191 -10.30 1.87 -19.94
CA ILE A 191 -10.72 1.63 -18.57
C ILE A 191 -12.07 2.27 -18.24
N ALA A 192 -12.45 3.38 -18.90
CA ALA A 192 -13.75 3.99 -18.70
C ALA A 192 -14.88 3.00 -19.04
N PHE A 193 -15.78 2.75 -18.08
CA PHE A 193 -16.89 1.79 -18.17
C PHE A 193 -16.47 0.34 -18.43
N ASN A 194 -15.27 -0.05 -18.02
CA ASN A 194 -14.70 -1.38 -18.28
C ASN A 194 -13.98 -1.94 -17.06
N LEU A 195 -13.67 -3.23 -17.07
CA LEU A 195 -12.84 -3.94 -16.12
C LEU A 195 -11.67 -4.59 -16.84
N ILE A 196 -10.46 -4.44 -16.31
CA ILE A 196 -9.26 -5.07 -16.88
C ILE A 196 -8.74 -6.11 -15.86
N PRO A 197 -8.94 -7.43 -16.10
CA PRO A 197 -8.60 -8.48 -15.15
C PRO A 197 -7.13 -8.90 -15.24
N GLN A 198 -6.25 -7.92 -15.39
CA GLN A 198 -4.81 -8.12 -15.43
C GLN A 198 -4.10 -6.87 -14.90
N ILE A 199 -3.33 -7.04 -13.82
CA ILE A 199 -2.42 -6.02 -13.29
C ILE A 199 -1.03 -6.64 -13.19
N GLY A 200 -0.05 -6.02 -13.84
CA GLY A 200 1.28 -6.59 -14.01
C GLY A 200 1.38 -7.65 -15.09
N GLY A 201 2.57 -8.17 -15.33
CA GLY A 201 2.84 -9.25 -16.28
C GLY A 201 2.59 -10.63 -15.68
N GLU A 202 2.45 -11.64 -16.54
CA GLU A 202 2.40 -13.04 -16.11
C GLU A 202 3.68 -13.42 -15.36
N GLN A 203 3.53 -14.11 -14.24
CA GLN A 203 4.65 -14.54 -13.40
C GLN A 203 4.68 -16.03 -13.13
N PHE A 204 3.53 -16.68 -12.92
CA PHE A 204 3.46 -18.09 -12.54
C PHE A 204 2.12 -18.71 -12.97
N GLU A 205 2.15 -19.69 -13.86
CA GLU A 205 0.99 -20.53 -14.26
C GLU A 205 -0.33 -19.75 -14.48
N GLY A 206 -0.26 -18.62 -15.21
CA GLY A 206 -1.40 -17.75 -15.48
C GLY A 206 -1.67 -16.70 -14.41
N TYR A 207 -0.98 -16.73 -13.27
CA TYR A 207 -1.04 -15.66 -12.29
C TYR A 207 -0.12 -14.49 -12.66
N THR A 208 -0.60 -13.28 -12.46
CA THR A 208 0.18 -12.06 -12.67
C THR A 208 1.12 -11.77 -11.50
N SER A 209 2.10 -10.91 -11.74
CA SER A 209 3.01 -10.45 -10.70
C SER A 209 2.29 -9.75 -9.54
N GLU A 210 1.18 -9.05 -9.79
CA GLU A 210 0.38 -8.41 -8.76
C GLU A 210 -0.33 -9.44 -7.87
N GLU A 211 -0.90 -10.48 -8.46
CA GLU A 211 -1.59 -11.56 -7.77
C GLU A 211 -0.64 -12.38 -6.88
N MET A 212 0.57 -12.67 -7.39
CA MET A 212 1.59 -13.41 -6.63
C MET A 212 2.11 -12.63 -5.41
N LYS A 213 2.04 -11.29 -5.42
CA LYS A 213 2.41 -10.48 -4.25
C LYS A 213 1.50 -10.78 -3.05
N MET A 214 0.19 -10.96 -3.27
CA MET A 214 -0.75 -11.25 -2.17
C MET A 214 -0.32 -12.49 -1.38
N GLN A 215 0.09 -13.56 -2.05
CA GLN A 215 0.58 -14.77 -1.39
C GLN A 215 1.97 -14.59 -0.78
N ASN A 216 2.94 -14.13 -1.59
CA ASN A 216 4.34 -14.15 -1.18
C ASN A 216 4.63 -13.13 -0.08
N GLU A 217 4.08 -11.92 -0.20
CA GLU A 217 4.21 -10.89 0.81
C GLU A 217 3.33 -11.21 2.04
N GLY A 218 2.11 -11.73 1.85
CA GLY A 218 1.22 -12.15 2.94
C GLY A 218 1.85 -13.20 3.84
N ARG A 219 2.50 -14.22 3.27
CA ARG A 219 3.26 -15.23 4.02
C ARG A 219 4.33 -14.61 4.92
N LYS A 220 5.08 -13.67 4.37
CA LYS A 220 6.19 -13.01 5.07
C LYS A 220 5.70 -12.09 6.18
N ILE A 221 4.69 -11.25 5.91
CA ILE A 221 4.16 -10.27 6.85
C ILE A 221 3.42 -10.93 8.02
N MET A 222 2.59 -11.93 7.71
CA MET A 222 1.76 -12.61 8.72
C MET A 222 2.48 -13.76 9.43
N HIS A 223 3.74 -14.05 9.06
CA HIS A 223 4.50 -15.21 9.55
C HIS A 223 3.77 -16.55 9.36
N LEU A 224 3.07 -16.67 8.23
CA LEU A 224 2.34 -17.88 7.82
C LEU A 224 2.98 -18.48 6.56
N PRO A 225 4.11 -19.21 6.66
CA PRO A 225 4.84 -19.71 5.50
C PRO A 225 4.01 -20.67 4.62
N GLU A 226 3.06 -21.37 5.21
CA GLU A 226 2.17 -22.33 4.52
C GLU A 226 0.88 -21.70 3.98
N LEU A 227 0.66 -20.41 4.18
CA LEU A 227 -0.53 -19.71 3.67
C LEU A 227 -0.64 -19.88 2.16
N LYS A 228 -1.80 -20.32 1.68
CA LYS A 228 -2.11 -20.43 0.25
C LYS A 228 -3.11 -19.34 -0.13
N VAL A 229 -2.80 -18.61 -1.19
CA VAL A 229 -3.66 -17.53 -1.67
C VAL A 229 -3.92 -17.70 -3.17
N SER A 230 -5.20 -17.78 -3.54
CA SER A 230 -5.64 -17.60 -4.92
C SER A 230 -6.17 -16.18 -5.06
N CYS A 231 -5.55 -15.37 -5.93
CA CYS A 231 -5.92 -13.96 -6.09
C CYS A 231 -6.20 -13.65 -7.56
N THR A 232 -7.24 -12.85 -7.81
CA THR A 232 -7.49 -12.21 -9.10
C THR A 232 -7.44 -10.70 -8.91
N CYS A 233 -6.55 -10.01 -9.64
CA CYS A 233 -6.39 -8.57 -9.55
C CYS A 233 -7.06 -7.88 -10.75
N VAL A 234 -8.06 -7.03 -10.48
CA VAL A 234 -8.84 -6.33 -11.50
C VAL A 234 -8.66 -4.83 -11.38
N ARG A 235 -8.30 -4.15 -12.48
CA ARG A 235 -8.36 -2.69 -12.57
C ARG A 235 -9.80 -2.28 -12.84
N VAL A 236 -10.29 -1.32 -12.05
CA VAL A 236 -11.67 -0.82 -12.16
C VAL A 236 -11.69 0.69 -12.38
N PRO A 237 -12.74 1.27 -13.00
CA PRO A 237 -12.87 2.70 -13.28
C PRO A 237 -13.26 3.50 -12.03
N VAL A 238 -12.50 3.30 -10.96
CA VAL A 238 -12.61 4.02 -9.68
C VAL A 238 -11.35 4.85 -9.52
N VAL A 239 -11.49 6.12 -9.17
CA VAL A 239 -10.36 7.05 -9.12
C VAL A 239 -9.36 6.69 -8.02
N ARG A 240 -9.84 6.44 -6.80
CA ARG A 240 -9.01 6.23 -5.61
C ARG A 240 -9.67 5.25 -4.65
N SER A 241 -8.89 4.59 -3.82
CA SER A 241 -9.25 3.54 -2.87
C SER A 241 -9.48 2.18 -3.53
N HIS A 242 -8.72 1.18 -3.08
CA HIS A 242 -8.88 -0.22 -3.50
C HIS A 242 -9.93 -0.91 -2.66
N SER A 243 -10.66 -1.83 -3.29
CA SER A 243 -11.57 -2.73 -2.59
C SER A 243 -11.15 -4.17 -2.83
N ILE A 244 -11.32 -5.03 -1.83
CA ILE A 244 -10.97 -6.44 -1.91
C ILE A 244 -12.09 -7.27 -1.31
N SER A 245 -12.57 -8.26 -2.07
CA SER A 245 -13.41 -9.35 -1.57
C SER A 245 -12.50 -10.50 -1.17
N VAL A 246 -12.61 -10.96 0.07
CA VAL A 246 -11.74 -12.02 0.62
C VAL A 246 -12.59 -13.11 1.25
N SER A 247 -12.26 -14.36 0.97
CA SER A 247 -12.68 -15.54 1.75
C SER A 247 -11.45 -16.07 2.48
N CYS A 248 -11.55 -16.20 3.79
CA CYS A 248 -10.52 -16.80 4.66
C CYS A 248 -11.03 -18.13 5.20
N HIS A 249 -10.17 -19.15 5.17
CA HIS A 249 -10.49 -20.48 5.69
C HIS A 249 -9.53 -20.85 6.81
N PHE A 250 -10.06 -21.48 7.85
CA PHE A 250 -9.39 -21.83 9.10
C PHE A 250 -9.42 -23.34 9.33
N ASP A 251 -8.66 -23.83 10.31
CA ASP A 251 -8.74 -25.24 10.72
C ASP A 251 -9.87 -25.49 11.75
N VAL A 252 -10.41 -24.43 12.33
CA VAL A 252 -11.52 -24.45 13.28
C VAL A 252 -12.56 -23.40 12.90
N PRO A 253 -13.84 -23.58 13.27
CA PRO A 253 -14.88 -22.61 13.00
C PRO A 253 -14.57 -21.24 13.67
N VAL A 254 -14.75 -20.15 12.92
CA VAL A 254 -14.71 -18.77 13.39
C VAL A 254 -16.08 -18.15 13.11
N THR A 255 -16.76 -17.67 14.15
CA THR A 255 -18.10 -17.10 13.97
C THR A 255 -18.05 -15.66 13.43
N VAL A 256 -19.15 -15.21 12.82
CA VAL A 256 -19.30 -13.82 12.34
C VAL A 256 -19.20 -12.82 13.50
N GLU A 257 -19.76 -13.19 14.65
CA GLU A 257 -19.74 -12.36 15.88
C GLU A 257 -18.31 -12.18 16.39
N GLN A 258 -17.54 -13.27 16.51
CA GLN A 258 -16.12 -13.23 16.88
C GLN A 258 -15.33 -12.37 15.89
N ALA A 259 -15.55 -12.56 14.59
CA ALA A 259 -14.87 -11.79 13.55
C ALA A 259 -15.16 -10.28 13.66
N ARG A 260 -16.42 -9.90 13.87
CA ARG A 260 -16.82 -8.49 14.09
C ARG A 260 -16.20 -7.89 15.33
N GLU A 261 -16.17 -8.63 16.43
CA GLU A 261 -15.61 -8.19 17.70
C GLU A 261 -14.10 -7.87 17.57
N VAL A 262 -13.32 -8.78 16.99
CA VAL A 262 -11.87 -8.55 16.84
C VAL A 262 -11.55 -7.47 15.83
N ILE A 263 -12.29 -7.38 14.71
CA ILE A 263 -12.08 -6.35 13.69
C ILE A 263 -12.46 -4.96 14.23
N ALA A 264 -13.51 -4.85 15.04
CA ALA A 264 -13.94 -3.58 15.61
C ALA A 264 -12.89 -2.94 16.52
N THR A 265 -11.99 -3.75 17.10
CA THR A 265 -10.93 -3.31 18.00
C THR A 265 -9.53 -3.40 17.41
N ALA A 266 -9.40 -3.96 16.20
CA ALA A 266 -8.11 -4.16 15.55
C ALA A 266 -7.45 -2.84 15.15
N PRO A 267 -6.14 -2.67 15.43
CA PRO A 267 -5.39 -1.51 14.96
C PRO A 267 -5.49 -1.37 13.43
N GLY A 268 -5.65 -0.14 12.96
CA GLY A 268 -5.73 0.15 11.53
C GLY A 268 -7.03 -0.27 10.84
N CYS A 269 -7.99 -0.85 11.56
CA CYS A 269 -9.29 -1.24 11.03
C CYS A 269 -10.44 -0.37 11.54
N LYS A 270 -11.47 -0.22 10.70
CA LYS A 270 -12.77 0.34 11.06
C LYS A 270 -13.87 -0.57 10.56
N LEU A 271 -14.66 -1.12 11.47
CA LEU A 271 -15.82 -1.94 11.13
C LEU A 271 -16.97 -1.06 10.63
N VAL A 272 -17.47 -1.37 9.42
CA VAL A 272 -18.68 -0.76 8.81
C VAL A 272 -19.50 -1.90 8.20
N ASP A 273 -20.40 -2.51 8.98
CA ASP A 273 -21.06 -3.75 8.60
C ASP A 273 -22.52 -3.80 9.05
N ASP A 274 -23.36 -2.96 8.45
CA ASP A 274 -24.81 -2.96 8.63
C ASP A 274 -25.53 -3.03 7.26
N LEU A 275 -25.76 -4.25 6.80
CA LEU A 275 -26.37 -4.50 5.51
C LEU A 275 -27.82 -3.97 5.43
N LYS A 276 -28.57 -4.01 6.55
CA LYS A 276 -29.97 -3.56 6.59
C LYS A 276 -30.08 -2.06 6.34
N ASN A 277 -29.14 -1.29 6.88
CA ASN A 277 -29.06 0.15 6.71
C ASN A 277 -28.14 0.56 5.57
N LYS A 278 -27.69 -0.38 4.72
CA LYS A 278 -26.81 -0.14 3.57
C LYS A 278 -25.46 0.51 3.96
N GLN A 279 -24.92 0.16 5.12
CA GLN A 279 -23.64 0.64 5.61
C GLN A 279 -22.57 -0.43 5.38
N TYR A 280 -21.68 -0.17 4.46
CA TYR A 280 -20.55 -1.02 4.08
C TYR A 280 -19.44 -0.15 3.46
N PRO A 281 -18.18 -0.60 3.48
CA PRO A 281 -17.08 0.20 2.93
C PRO A 281 -17.20 0.42 1.42
N MET A 282 -17.00 1.65 0.98
CA MET A 282 -16.97 2.02 -0.44
C MET A 282 -15.79 2.95 -0.74
N PRO A 283 -15.23 2.92 -1.98
CA PRO A 283 -14.07 3.74 -2.35
C PRO A 283 -14.25 5.25 -2.09
N LEU A 284 -15.43 5.80 -2.33
CA LEU A 284 -15.70 7.24 -2.11
C LEU A 284 -15.57 7.63 -0.63
N ASP A 285 -15.96 6.74 0.28
CA ASP A 285 -15.94 7.01 1.72
C ASP A 285 -14.58 6.75 2.35
N THR A 286 -13.74 5.94 1.68
CA THR A 286 -12.45 5.48 2.22
C THR A 286 -11.24 6.18 1.60
N SER A 287 -11.46 7.00 0.57
CA SER A 287 -10.41 7.83 -0.03
C SER A 287 -9.93 8.91 0.95
N ASP A 288 -8.65 9.23 0.91
CA ASP A 288 -7.96 10.15 1.82
C ASP A 288 -7.98 9.72 3.31
N GLN A 289 -8.25 8.44 3.60
CA GLN A 289 -8.22 7.88 4.96
C GLN A 289 -6.98 7.02 5.20
N ASP A 290 -6.47 7.04 6.44
CA ASP A 290 -5.30 6.27 6.87
C ASP A 290 -5.63 4.88 7.44
N ILE A 291 -6.89 4.48 7.37
CA ILE A 291 -7.44 3.28 7.99
C ILE A 291 -8.06 2.37 6.94
N VAL A 292 -8.09 1.08 7.20
CA VAL A 292 -8.78 0.08 6.38
C VAL A 292 -10.19 -0.14 6.92
N PHE A 293 -11.18 0.03 6.07
CA PHE A 293 -12.59 -0.21 6.41
C PHE A 293 -12.94 -1.65 6.07
N VAL A 294 -13.61 -2.34 6.98
CA VAL A 294 -13.98 -3.74 6.85
C VAL A 294 -15.47 -3.90 7.08
N GLY A 295 -16.12 -4.72 6.28
CA GLY A 295 -17.54 -5.03 6.41
C GLY A 295 -17.95 -6.21 5.54
N ARG A 296 -19.26 -6.42 5.39
CA ARG A 296 -19.84 -7.55 4.66
C ARG A 296 -19.33 -8.90 5.20
N ILE A 297 -19.10 -8.98 6.52
CA ILE A 297 -18.64 -10.19 7.20
C ILE A 297 -19.80 -11.19 7.25
N ARG A 298 -19.58 -12.38 6.73
CA ARG A 298 -20.57 -13.43 6.60
C ARG A 298 -19.93 -14.81 6.50
N PRO A 299 -20.64 -15.90 6.83
CA PRO A 299 -20.15 -17.27 6.60
C PRO A 299 -19.81 -17.48 5.12
N ASP A 300 -18.79 -18.26 4.86
CA ASP A 300 -18.57 -18.84 3.53
C ASP A 300 -19.52 -20.02 3.34
N LEU A 301 -20.30 -20.01 2.27
CA LEU A 301 -21.24 -21.09 1.98
C LEU A 301 -20.58 -22.34 1.36
N THR A 302 -19.28 -22.28 1.11
CA THR A 302 -18.51 -23.35 0.47
C THR A 302 -17.58 -24.09 1.45
N ASP A 303 -17.37 -23.55 2.65
CA ASP A 303 -16.53 -24.13 3.70
C ASP A 303 -17.08 -23.72 5.08
N ASP A 304 -17.47 -24.71 5.90
CA ASP A 304 -18.03 -24.48 7.25
C ASP A 304 -17.04 -23.74 8.19
N ASN A 305 -15.74 -23.81 7.90
CA ASN A 305 -14.68 -23.08 8.61
C ASN A 305 -14.26 -21.80 7.86
N GLY A 306 -15.08 -21.29 6.96
CA GLY A 306 -14.80 -20.15 6.12
C GLY A 306 -15.58 -18.90 6.50
N LEU A 307 -14.93 -17.73 6.36
CA LEU A 307 -15.56 -16.41 6.43
C LEU A 307 -15.25 -15.59 5.20
N CYS A 308 -16.27 -14.91 4.67
CA CYS A 308 -16.13 -13.91 3.64
C CYS A 308 -16.22 -12.52 4.24
N LEU A 309 -15.40 -11.59 3.76
CA LEU A 309 -15.43 -10.18 4.11
C LEU A 309 -15.14 -9.28 2.90
N TRP A 310 -15.40 -8.02 3.07
CA TRP A 310 -15.06 -6.97 2.13
C TRP A 310 -14.25 -5.91 2.85
N CYS A 311 -13.10 -5.53 2.31
CA CYS A 311 -12.32 -4.42 2.85
C CYS A 311 -12.05 -3.37 1.78
N CYS A 312 -11.88 -2.14 2.23
CA CYS A 312 -11.64 -0.99 1.37
C CYS A 312 -10.64 -0.05 2.05
N GLY A 313 -9.66 0.43 1.31
CA GLY A 313 -8.64 1.33 1.84
C GLY A 313 -7.93 2.13 0.74
N ASP A 314 -7.41 3.28 1.13
CA ASP A 314 -6.70 4.17 0.23
C ASP A 314 -5.29 3.63 -0.08
N GLN A 315 -5.08 3.22 -1.33
CA GLN A 315 -3.83 2.60 -1.77
C GLN A 315 -2.64 3.58 -1.82
N VAL A 316 -2.90 4.88 -1.87
CA VAL A 316 -1.83 5.90 -1.87
C VAL A 316 -1.46 6.28 -0.44
N ARG A 317 -2.45 6.24 0.49
CA ARG A 317 -2.25 6.51 1.92
C ARG A 317 -1.89 5.23 2.67
N LYS A 318 -2.86 4.53 3.27
CA LYS A 318 -2.56 3.31 4.05
C LYS A 318 -1.83 2.26 3.22
N GLY A 319 -2.20 2.11 1.95
CA GLY A 319 -1.53 1.18 1.03
C GLY A 319 -0.10 1.56 0.61
N ALA A 320 0.39 2.77 0.94
CA ALA A 320 1.73 3.23 0.55
C ALA A 320 2.31 4.25 1.55
N ALA A 321 1.99 5.54 1.40
CA ALA A 321 2.62 6.63 2.13
C ALA A 321 2.45 6.52 3.64
N THR A 322 1.23 6.31 4.12
CA THR A 322 0.95 6.20 5.55
C THR A 322 1.65 5.00 6.17
N ASN A 323 1.63 3.83 5.51
CA ASN A 323 2.32 2.64 6.01
C ASN A 323 3.84 2.88 6.11
N ALA A 324 4.44 3.53 5.11
CA ALA A 324 5.86 3.87 5.14
C ALA A 324 6.22 4.84 6.28
N ILE A 325 5.36 5.85 6.55
CA ILE A 325 5.58 6.77 7.67
C ILE A 325 5.36 6.07 9.01
N GLN A 326 4.36 5.19 9.13
CA GLN A 326 4.17 4.37 10.34
C GLN A 326 5.39 3.46 10.60
N ILE A 327 6.03 2.91 9.56
CA ILE A 327 7.31 2.18 9.70
C ILE A 327 8.39 3.13 10.23
N ALA A 328 8.50 4.35 9.69
CA ALA A 328 9.45 5.34 10.17
C ALA A 328 9.16 5.76 11.63
N GLU A 329 7.90 5.80 12.05
CA GLU A 329 7.51 6.04 13.44
C GLU A 329 8.01 4.94 14.40
N LEU A 330 8.06 3.68 13.95
CA LEU A 330 8.64 2.60 14.76
C LEU A 330 10.15 2.81 15.01
N LEU A 331 10.87 3.43 14.06
CA LEU A 331 12.31 3.71 14.19
C LEU A 331 12.61 4.87 15.16
N VAL A 332 11.65 5.73 15.46
CA VAL A 332 11.85 6.95 16.26
C VAL A 332 11.18 6.90 17.63
N LYS A 333 10.50 5.81 17.95
CA LYS A 333 9.78 5.61 19.24
C LYS A 333 10.69 5.21 20.42
N GLU A 334 12.03 5.18 20.21
CA GLU A 334 12.99 4.86 21.28
C GLU A 334 13.36 6.07 22.13
#